data_6dabc40f7e0ee27b0befe7dc925c3141
#
_entry.id   6dabc40f7e0ee27b0befe7dc925c3141
#
_cell.length_a   1.000
_cell.length_b   1.000
_cell.length_c   1.000
_cell.angle_alpha   90.00
_cell.angle_beta   90.00
_cell.angle_gamma   90.00
#
_symmetry.space_group_name_H-M   'P 1'
#
loop_
_entity.id
_entity.type
_entity.pdbx_description
1 polymer ?
#
loop_
_entity_poly.entity_id
_entity_poly.type
_entity_poly.pdbx_seq_one_letter_code
_entity_poly.pdbx_strand_id
1 'polypeptide(L)'
;HHGAPGIDGVTFAAIEAGGVEGLLAQLRDELVARTYRPLRNRRVEIPKRGGKVRVLGIPAIRDRVVQGALKLIMEPIFEAEFCDGSYGYRPQRTAHEAVARVAQAIVSGKTRVIDVDLAAYFDTVRQDLLLGKVAQRIQDGEILHLLRLMLTASGKRGVPQGGVISPLL
;
A
#
# COMPACT_ATOMS: atom_id res chain seq x y z
N HIS A 1 9.77 -17.27 -1.34
CA HIS A 1 9.85 -15.88 -0.83
C HIS A 1 9.77 -15.86 0.69
N HIS A 2 10.81 -15.35 1.36
CA HIS A 2 10.88 -15.25 2.83
C HIS A 2 10.28 -13.93 3.34
N GLY A 3 9.04 -13.63 2.96
CA GLY A 3 8.35 -12.45 3.47
C GLY A 3 8.00 -12.62 4.96
N ALA A 4 8.19 -11.55 5.75
CA ALA A 4 7.90 -11.59 7.18
C ALA A 4 6.40 -11.88 7.45
N PRO A 5 6.05 -12.74 8.44
CA PRO A 5 4.67 -13.01 8.82
C PRO A 5 4.00 -11.78 9.45
N GLY A 6 2.68 -11.77 9.44
CA GLY A 6 1.88 -10.79 10.16
C GLY A 6 1.86 -11.01 11.67
N ILE A 7 0.83 -10.46 12.33
CA ILE A 7 0.64 -10.62 13.78
C ILE A 7 0.22 -12.05 14.16
N ASP A 8 -0.35 -12.78 13.20
CA ASP A 8 -0.78 -14.18 13.33
C ASP A 8 0.39 -15.18 13.29
N GLY A 9 1.59 -14.72 12.94
CA GLY A 9 2.77 -15.57 12.81
C GLY A 9 2.75 -16.52 11.60
N VAL A 10 1.69 -16.49 10.77
CA VAL A 10 1.54 -17.38 9.62
C VAL A 10 2.57 -17.00 8.54
N THR A 11 3.33 -17.99 8.06
CA THR A 11 4.35 -17.82 7.02
C THR A 11 3.85 -18.28 5.66
N PHE A 12 4.51 -17.87 4.58
CA PHE A 12 4.22 -18.36 3.23
C PHE A 12 4.39 -19.88 3.14
N ALA A 13 5.45 -20.41 3.75
CA ALA A 13 5.69 -21.86 3.78
C ALA A 13 4.56 -22.63 4.49
N ALA A 14 4.03 -22.09 5.57
CA ALA A 14 2.88 -22.69 6.26
C ALA A 14 1.61 -22.71 5.38
N ILE A 15 1.37 -21.63 4.62
CA ILE A 15 0.24 -21.56 3.68
C ILE A 15 0.43 -22.54 2.52
N GLU A 16 1.63 -22.61 1.96
CA GLU A 16 1.96 -23.56 0.88
C GLU A 16 1.76 -25.01 1.34
N ALA A 17 2.22 -25.33 2.55
CA ALA A 17 2.04 -26.67 3.13
C ALA A 17 0.57 -26.99 3.48
N GLY A 18 -0.20 -25.99 3.91
CA GLY A 18 -1.61 -26.13 4.25
C GLY A 18 -2.58 -26.07 3.08
N GLY A 19 -2.09 -25.71 1.89
CA GLY A 19 -2.88 -25.57 0.66
C GLY A 19 -3.35 -24.14 0.39
N VAL A 20 -2.79 -23.53 -0.64
CA VAL A 20 -3.11 -22.17 -1.09
C VAL A 20 -4.58 -22.03 -1.49
N GLU A 21 -5.10 -23.05 -2.18
CA GLU A 21 -6.49 -23.08 -2.66
C GLU A 21 -7.50 -22.97 -1.52
N GLY A 22 -7.24 -23.62 -0.39
CA GLY A 22 -8.08 -23.55 0.81
C GLY A 22 -8.16 -22.14 1.36
N LEU A 23 -7.02 -21.45 1.46
CA LEU A 23 -6.97 -20.05 1.90
C LEU A 23 -7.73 -19.13 0.94
N LEU A 24 -7.57 -19.31 -0.37
CA LEU A 24 -8.24 -18.47 -1.36
C LEU A 24 -9.77 -18.70 -1.34
N ALA A 25 -10.21 -19.95 -1.21
CA ALA A 25 -11.63 -20.28 -1.07
C ALA A 25 -12.23 -19.65 0.20
N GLN A 26 -11.55 -19.77 1.34
CA GLN A 26 -11.98 -19.16 2.59
C GLN A 26 -12.10 -17.62 2.45
N LEU A 27 -11.07 -16.96 1.89
CA LEU A 27 -11.10 -15.51 1.70
C LEU A 27 -12.24 -15.08 0.77
N ARG A 28 -12.46 -15.81 -0.31
CA ARG A 28 -13.59 -15.56 -1.22
C ARG A 28 -14.92 -15.64 -0.46
N ASP A 29 -15.13 -16.71 0.31
CA ASP A 29 -16.37 -16.93 1.02
C ASP A 29 -16.60 -15.87 2.11
N GLU A 30 -15.56 -15.46 2.83
CA GLU A 30 -15.61 -14.35 3.78
C GLU A 30 -15.95 -13.00 3.12
N LEU A 31 -15.40 -12.73 1.92
CA LEU A 31 -15.68 -11.50 1.17
C LEU A 31 -17.12 -11.49 0.65
N VAL A 32 -17.59 -12.60 0.06
CA VAL A 32 -18.98 -12.74 -0.43
C VAL A 32 -19.98 -12.64 0.72
N ALA A 33 -19.70 -13.27 1.86
CA ALA A 33 -20.56 -13.21 3.06
C ALA A 33 -20.42 -11.89 3.84
N ARG A 34 -19.53 -10.97 3.44
CA ARG A 34 -19.22 -9.70 4.16
C ARG A 34 -18.73 -9.90 5.58
N THR A 35 -18.17 -11.04 5.88
CA THR A 35 -17.64 -11.38 7.20
C THR A 35 -16.12 -11.15 7.33
N TYR A 36 -15.44 -10.85 6.20
CA TYR A 36 -14.01 -10.56 6.21
C TYR A 36 -13.67 -9.44 7.18
N ARG A 37 -12.65 -9.67 8.01
CA ARG A 37 -12.07 -8.68 8.92
C ARG A 37 -10.54 -8.77 8.85
N PRO A 38 -9.84 -7.70 8.48
CA PRO A 38 -8.40 -7.69 8.49
C PRO A 38 -7.86 -7.76 9.92
N LEU A 39 -6.73 -8.43 10.09
CA LEU A 39 -6.01 -8.46 11.35
C LEU A 39 -5.25 -7.14 11.56
N ARG A 40 -4.93 -6.84 12.82
CA ARG A 40 -4.03 -5.73 13.13
C ARG A 40 -2.68 -5.94 12.47
N ASN A 41 -2.10 -4.87 11.95
CA ASN A 41 -0.76 -4.92 11.40
C ASN A 41 0.27 -5.15 12.52
N ARG A 42 1.20 -6.08 12.31
CA ARG A 42 2.36 -6.27 13.18
C ARG A 42 3.30 -5.09 13.01
N ARG A 43 3.58 -4.39 14.10
CA ARG A 43 4.50 -3.24 14.09
C ARG A 43 5.93 -3.72 14.27
N VAL A 44 6.82 -3.25 13.39
CA VAL A 44 8.26 -3.52 13.44
C VAL A 44 9.01 -2.20 13.35
N GLU A 45 9.87 -1.95 14.31
CA GLU A 45 10.72 -0.77 14.34
C GLU A 45 12.04 -1.03 13.62
N ILE A 46 12.38 -0.16 12.68
CA ILE A 46 13.62 -0.21 11.92
C ILE A 46 14.43 1.05 12.22
N PRO A 47 15.65 0.91 12.76
CA PRO A 47 16.52 2.06 12.99
C PRO A 47 16.88 2.77 11.68
N LYS A 48 16.79 4.10 11.68
CA LYS A 48 17.31 4.96 10.60
C LYS A 48 18.63 5.59 11.00
N ARG A 49 19.39 6.05 10.02
CA ARG A 49 20.58 6.90 10.29
C ARG A 49 20.14 8.14 11.08
N GLY A 50 20.95 8.54 12.08
CA GLY A 50 20.65 9.69 12.93
C GLY A 50 19.69 9.43 14.11
N GLY A 51 19.56 8.17 14.56
CA GLY A 51 18.81 7.81 15.80
C GLY A 51 17.29 7.82 15.66
N LYS A 52 16.75 8.14 14.46
CA LYS A 52 15.32 8.06 14.17
C LYS A 52 14.88 6.61 13.95
N VAL A 53 13.63 6.31 14.25
CA VAL A 53 13.03 4.99 14.04
C VAL A 53 11.96 5.09 12.96
N ARG A 54 11.93 4.11 12.07
CA ARG A 54 10.83 3.90 11.12
C ARG A 54 9.97 2.74 11.62
N VAL A 55 8.67 2.95 11.71
CA VAL A 55 7.72 1.91 12.08
C VAL A 55 7.08 1.34 10.82
N LEU A 56 7.28 0.03 10.59
CA LEU A 56 6.57 -0.68 9.53
C LEU A 56 5.33 -1.36 10.10
N GLY A 57 4.23 -1.26 9.38
CA GLY A 57 3.03 -2.03 9.64
C GLY A 57 2.96 -3.23 8.69
N ILE A 58 3.19 -4.44 9.19
CA ILE A 58 3.22 -5.66 8.39
C ILE A 58 1.85 -6.36 8.50
N PRO A 59 1.02 -6.35 7.43
CA PRO A 59 -0.24 -7.07 7.41
C PRO A 59 -0.04 -8.59 7.42
N ALA A 60 -1.01 -9.34 7.90
CA ALA A 60 -1.06 -10.79 7.75
C ALA A 60 -1.07 -11.17 6.26
N ILE A 61 -0.58 -12.37 5.93
CA ILE A 61 -0.49 -12.79 4.51
C ILE A 61 -1.87 -12.84 3.88
N ARG A 62 -2.88 -13.34 4.60
CA ARG A 62 -4.27 -13.31 4.14
C ARG A 62 -4.74 -11.90 3.75
N ASP A 63 -4.37 -10.91 4.54
CA ASP A 63 -4.74 -9.51 4.29
C ASP A 63 -3.96 -8.91 3.12
N ARG A 64 -2.70 -9.35 2.91
CA ARG A 64 -1.93 -8.97 1.71
C ARG A 64 -2.54 -9.52 0.43
N VAL A 65 -3.13 -10.72 0.47
CA VAL A 65 -3.87 -11.29 -0.68
C VAL A 65 -5.06 -10.41 -1.04
N VAL A 66 -5.87 -10.04 -0.05
CA VAL A 66 -7.03 -9.15 -0.29
C VAL A 66 -6.60 -7.75 -0.73
N GLN A 67 -5.55 -7.18 -0.12
CA GLN A 67 -4.96 -5.91 -0.57
C GLN A 67 -4.44 -5.99 -2.01
N GLY A 68 -3.81 -7.11 -2.38
CA GLY A 68 -3.32 -7.37 -3.73
C GLY A 68 -4.46 -7.42 -4.75
N ALA A 69 -5.55 -8.11 -4.43
CA ALA A 69 -6.74 -8.17 -5.27
C ALA A 69 -7.37 -6.77 -5.46
N LEU A 70 -7.53 -6.00 -4.38
CA LEU A 70 -8.00 -4.61 -4.47
C LEU A 70 -7.06 -3.75 -5.32
N LYS A 71 -5.75 -3.88 -5.14
CA LYS A 71 -4.77 -3.15 -5.93
C LYS A 71 -4.92 -3.44 -7.41
N LEU A 72 -5.06 -4.71 -7.81
CA LEU A 72 -5.24 -5.10 -9.21
C LEU A 72 -6.47 -4.46 -9.87
N ILE A 73 -7.55 -4.28 -9.10
CA ILE A 73 -8.79 -3.64 -9.58
C ILE A 73 -8.64 -2.12 -9.66
N MET A 74 -8.02 -1.51 -8.65
CA MET A 74 -7.96 -0.06 -8.49
C MET A 74 -6.81 0.58 -9.27
N GLU A 75 -5.68 -0.10 -9.40
CA GLU A 75 -4.45 0.45 -10.00
C GLU A 75 -4.67 0.99 -11.42
N PRO A 76 -5.37 0.29 -12.34
CA PRO A 76 -5.61 0.84 -13.67
C PRO A 76 -6.41 2.14 -13.69
N ILE A 77 -7.31 2.34 -12.71
CA ILE A 77 -8.15 3.54 -12.60
C ILE A 77 -7.29 4.74 -12.19
N PHE A 78 -6.45 4.58 -11.17
CA PHE A 78 -5.60 5.66 -10.67
C PHE A 78 -4.36 5.90 -11.54
N GLU A 79 -3.82 4.84 -12.15
CA GLU A 79 -2.65 4.95 -13.04
C GLU A 79 -2.91 5.91 -14.22
N ALA A 80 -4.14 5.91 -14.73
CA ALA A 80 -4.55 6.81 -15.80
C ALA A 80 -4.51 8.30 -15.42
N GLU A 81 -4.54 8.62 -14.13
CA GLU A 81 -4.57 9.99 -13.62
C GLU A 81 -3.23 10.48 -13.05
N PHE A 82 -2.28 9.58 -12.85
CA PHE A 82 -0.98 9.98 -12.32
C PHE A 82 -0.21 10.84 -13.30
N CYS A 83 0.40 11.91 -12.79
CA CYS A 83 1.26 12.78 -13.57
C CYS A 83 2.41 12.01 -14.22
N ASP A 84 2.81 12.38 -15.44
CA ASP A 84 3.94 11.77 -16.17
C ASP A 84 5.26 11.85 -15.41
N GLY A 85 5.39 12.81 -14.52
CA GLY A 85 6.57 12.99 -13.65
C GLY A 85 6.59 12.15 -12.39
N SER A 86 5.55 11.36 -12.12
CA SER A 86 5.48 10.47 -10.97
C SER A 86 6.07 9.10 -11.33
N TYR A 87 7.01 8.60 -10.52
CA TYR A 87 7.74 7.35 -10.79
C TYR A 87 7.61 6.33 -9.66
N GLY A 88 7.34 6.78 -8.42
CA GLY A 88 7.37 5.92 -7.26
C GLY A 88 6.27 4.86 -7.27
N TYR A 89 6.65 3.57 -7.15
CA TYR A 89 5.75 2.41 -7.02
C TYR A 89 4.74 2.22 -8.16
N ARG A 90 4.93 2.88 -9.28
CA ARG A 90 4.08 2.75 -10.47
C ARG A 90 4.52 1.58 -11.35
N PRO A 91 3.58 0.85 -11.99
CA PRO A 91 3.92 -0.18 -12.97
C PRO A 91 4.69 0.44 -14.14
N GLN A 92 5.68 -0.30 -14.66
CA GLN A 92 6.49 0.10 -15.82
C GLN A 92 7.26 1.42 -15.66
N ARG A 93 7.41 1.94 -14.42
CA ARG A 93 8.21 3.13 -14.10
C ARG A 93 9.41 2.72 -13.25
N THR A 94 10.57 3.27 -13.57
CA THR A 94 11.83 2.93 -12.89
C THR A 94 12.50 4.16 -12.27
N ALA A 95 13.31 3.91 -11.24
CA ALA A 95 14.15 4.97 -10.67
C ALA A 95 15.15 5.54 -11.69
N HIS A 96 15.64 4.70 -12.63
CA HIS A 96 16.56 5.14 -13.68
C HIS A 96 15.91 6.16 -14.62
N GLU A 97 14.64 5.97 -14.99
CA GLU A 97 13.90 6.94 -15.80
C GLU A 97 13.70 8.26 -15.06
N ALA A 98 13.42 8.21 -13.77
CA ALA A 98 13.32 9.42 -12.95
C ALA A 98 14.65 10.21 -12.95
N VAL A 99 15.78 9.52 -12.74
CA VAL A 99 17.12 10.11 -12.80
C VAL A 99 17.44 10.66 -14.19
N ALA A 100 17.13 9.91 -15.26
CA ALA A 100 17.34 10.35 -16.63
C ALA A 100 16.57 11.63 -16.95
N ARG A 101 15.31 11.75 -16.47
CA ARG A 101 14.51 12.96 -16.64
C ARG A 101 15.13 14.17 -15.94
N VAL A 102 15.65 14.00 -14.74
CA VAL A 102 16.36 15.07 -14.02
C VAL A 102 17.62 15.48 -14.78
N ALA A 103 18.44 14.51 -15.21
CA ALA A 103 19.65 14.76 -15.98
C ALA A 103 19.34 15.55 -17.27
N GLN A 104 18.32 15.15 -18.01
CA GLN A 104 17.87 15.85 -19.22
C GLN A 104 17.45 17.29 -18.94
N ALA A 105 16.74 17.52 -17.83
CA ALA A 105 16.33 18.87 -17.42
C ALA A 105 17.55 19.76 -17.13
N ILE A 106 18.58 19.25 -16.48
CA ILE A 106 19.86 19.95 -16.21
C ILE A 106 20.56 20.29 -17.51
N VAL A 107 20.70 19.32 -18.41
CA VAL A 107 21.34 19.55 -19.75
C VAL A 107 20.55 20.58 -20.56
N SER A 108 19.25 20.66 -20.41
CA SER A 108 18.36 21.66 -21.03
C SER A 108 18.43 23.05 -20.36
N GLY A 109 19.37 23.27 -19.43
CA GLY A 109 19.60 24.57 -18.78
C GLY A 109 18.73 24.81 -17.52
N LYS A 110 17.97 23.84 -17.04
CA LYS A 110 17.20 23.96 -15.76
C LYS A 110 18.13 23.63 -14.60
N THR A 111 18.84 24.62 -14.09
CA THR A 111 19.87 24.45 -13.05
C THR A 111 19.39 24.77 -11.64
N ARG A 112 18.18 25.31 -11.48
CA ARG A 112 17.59 25.58 -10.16
C ARG A 112 16.72 24.39 -9.75
N VAL A 113 17.01 23.83 -8.56
CA VAL A 113 16.29 22.69 -7.99
C VAL A 113 15.56 23.12 -6.73
N ILE A 114 14.30 22.76 -6.62
CA ILE A 114 13.52 22.86 -5.40
C ILE A 114 13.25 21.43 -4.95
N ASP A 115 13.77 21.05 -3.77
CA ASP A 115 13.51 19.77 -3.13
C ASP A 115 12.42 19.92 -2.09
N VAL A 116 11.36 19.13 -2.20
CA VAL A 116 10.19 19.19 -1.30
C VAL A 116 9.88 17.79 -0.82
N ASP A 117 9.80 17.61 0.50
CA ASP A 117 9.38 16.37 1.14
C ASP A 117 8.28 16.63 2.19
N LEU A 118 7.35 15.69 2.32
CA LEU A 118 6.26 15.78 3.27
C LEU A 118 6.65 15.04 4.56
N ALA A 119 6.78 15.79 5.66
CA ALA A 119 7.13 15.22 6.95
C ALA A 119 6.05 14.26 7.46
N ALA A 120 6.46 13.03 7.79
CA ALA A 120 5.59 11.99 8.37
C ALA A 120 4.28 11.78 7.59
N TYR A 121 4.30 11.91 6.26
CA TYR A 121 3.09 11.90 5.42
C TYR A 121 2.23 10.66 5.70
N PHE A 122 2.81 9.45 5.61
CA PHE A 122 2.07 8.20 5.83
C PHE A 122 1.43 8.09 7.22
N ASP A 123 2.02 8.71 8.24
CA ASP A 123 1.52 8.65 9.62
C ASP A 123 0.41 9.68 9.89
N THR A 124 0.33 10.74 9.07
CA THR A 124 -0.56 11.89 9.30
C THR A 124 -1.76 11.95 8.38
N VAL A 125 -1.82 11.13 7.33
CA VAL A 125 -2.95 11.09 6.38
C VAL A 125 -4.27 10.91 7.12
N ARG A 126 -5.22 11.77 6.84
CA ARG A 126 -6.60 11.65 7.32
C ARG A 126 -7.34 10.61 6.47
N GLN A 127 -7.71 9.49 7.10
CA GLN A 127 -8.36 8.36 6.41
C GLN A 127 -9.72 8.73 5.82
N ASP A 128 -10.47 9.64 6.46
CA ASP A 128 -11.75 10.13 5.96
C ASP A 128 -11.58 10.93 4.66
N LEU A 129 -10.59 11.82 4.59
CA LEU A 129 -10.29 12.58 3.38
C LEU A 129 -9.76 11.67 2.26
N LEU A 130 -8.90 10.72 2.60
CA LEU A 130 -8.39 9.73 1.65
C LEU A 130 -9.52 8.93 1.02
N LEU A 131 -10.41 8.34 1.85
CA LEU A 131 -11.57 7.59 1.37
C LEU A 131 -12.50 8.46 0.53
N GLY A 132 -12.70 9.73 0.90
CA GLY A 132 -13.46 10.69 0.11
C GLY A 132 -12.85 10.94 -1.27
N LYS A 133 -11.51 11.00 -1.38
CA LYS A 133 -10.81 11.13 -2.68
C LYS A 133 -10.96 9.85 -3.52
N VAL A 134 -10.79 8.68 -2.91
CA VAL A 134 -11.00 7.40 -3.59
C VAL A 134 -12.44 7.28 -4.10
N ALA A 135 -13.43 7.70 -3.31
CA ALA A 135 -14.85 7.65 -3.68
C ALA A 135 -15.20 8.53 -4.89
N GLN A 136 -14.37 9.52 -5.23
CA GLN A 136 -14.57 10.32 -6.46
C GLN A 136 -14.34 9.49 -7.74
N ARG A 137 -13.61 8.40 -7.65
CA ARG A 137 -13.26 7.51 -8.78
C ARG A 137 -13.90 6.14 -8.69
N ILE A 138 -14.07 5.64 -7.48
CA ILE A 138 -14.60 4.30 -7.20
C ILE A 138 -15.87 4.47 -6.37
N GLN A 139 -17.01 4.31 -7.01
CA GLN A 139 -18.33 4.46 -6.38
C GLN A 139 -18.86 3.15 -5.79
N ASP A 140 -18.06 2.07 -5.82
CA ASP A 140 -18.41 0.79 -5.23
C ASP A 140 -18.29 0.84 -3.70
N GLY A 141 -19.43 0.69 -3.02
CA GLY A 141 -19.51 0.76 -1.56
C GLY A 141 -18.77 -0.37 -0.86
N GLU A 142 -18.67 -1.57 -1.49
CA GLU A 142 -17.96 -2.71 -0.90
C GLU A 142 -16.45 -2.50 -0.95
N ILE A 143 -15.93 -1.99 -2.05
CA ILE A 143 -14.51 -1.64 -2.17
C ILE A 143 -14.16 -0.56 -1.15
N LEU A 144 -14.96 0.49 -1.02
CA LEU A 144 -14.75 1.55 -0.03
C LEU A 144 -14.83 1.03 1.41
N HIS A 145 -15.74 0.09 1.68
CA HIS A 145 -15.85 -0.57 2.98
C HIS A 145 -14.60 -1.39 3.30
N LEU A 146 -14.12 -2.21 2.37
CA LEU A 146 -12.89 -3.01 2.54
C LEU A 146 -11.67 -2.12 2.78
N LEU A 147 -11.52 -1.03 2.02
CA LEU A 147 -10.45 -0.06 2.23
C LEU A 147 -10.52 0.55 3.63
N ARG A 148 -11.71 0.94 4.08
CA ARG A 148 -11.90 1.47 5.43
C ARG A 148 -11.48 0.46 6.50
N LEU A 149 -11.86 -0.80 6.37
CA LEU A 149 -11.46 -1.86 7.30
C LEU A 149 -9.93 -2.00 7.34
N MET A 150 -9.26 -2.02 6.20
CA MET A 150 -7.80 -2.14 6.11
C MET A 150 -7.06 -0.94 6.70
N LEU A 151 -7.55 0.26 6.46
CA LEU A 151 -6.98 1.48 7.05
C LEU A 151 -7.13 1.47 8.57
N THR A 152 -8.32 1.13 9.09
CA THR A 152 -8.58 1.10 10.53
C THR A 152 -7.82 0.00 11.26
N ALA A 153 -7.50 -1.12 10.60
CA ALA A 153 -6.64 -2.17 11.16
C ALA A 153 -5.21 -1.67 11.49
N SER A 154 -4.80 -0.58 10.86
CA SER A 154 -3.50 0.08 11.10
C SER A 154 -3.55 1.16 12.18
N GLY A 155 -4.73 1.66 12.52
CA GLY A 155 -4.96 2.73 13.50
C GLY A 155 -6.00 3.73 13.01
N LYS A 156 -6.22 4.80 13.80
CA LYS A 156 -7.23 5.84 13.50
C LYS A 156 -6.78 6.89 12.48
N ARG A 157 -5.49 6.94 12.19
CA ARG A 157 -4.86 7.89 11.24
C ARG A 157 -3.75 7.18 10.50
N GLY A 158 -3.37 7.78 9.38
CA GLY A 158 -2.26 7.31 8.56
C GLY A 158 -2.63 6.15 7.65
N VAL A 159 -1.67 5.84 6.79
CA VAL A 159 -1.66 4.68 5.90
C VAL A 159 -0.46 3.80 6.28
N PRO A 160 -0.62 2.47 6.40
CA PRO A 160 0.45 1.63 6.89
C PRO A 160 1.67 1.65 5.95
N GLN A 161 2.84 1.98 6.49
CA GLN A 161 4.09 1.80 5.75
C GLN A 161 4.39 0.30 5.64
N GLY A 162 4.32 -0.23 4.41
CA GLY A 162 4.52 -1.66 4.11
C GLY A 162 3.25 -2.42 3.72
N GLY A 163 2.09 -1.78 3.68
CA GLY A 163 0.88 -2.36 3.08
C GLY A 163 1.00 -2.46 1.55
N VAL A 164 0.45 -3.52 0.97
CA VAL A 164 0.51 -3.78 -0.48
C VAL A 164 -0.20 -2.69 -1.28
N ILE A 165 -1.31 -2.18 -0.76
CA ILE A 165 -2.12 -1.14 -1.42
C ILE A 165 -1.66 0.29 -1.08
N SER A 166 -0.85 0.46 -0.02
CA SER A 166 -0.47 1.79 0.48
C SER A 166 0.19 2.71 -0.55
N PRO A 167 1.02 2.22 -1.50
CA PRO A 167 1.59 3.08 -2.53
C PRO A 167 0.58 3.63 -3.54
N LEU A 168 -0.60 3.00 -3.64
CA LEU A 168 -1.67 3.44 -4.54
C LEU A 168 -2.56 4.52 -3.91
N LEU A 169 -2.66 4.51 -2.58
CA LEU A 169 -3.50 5.41 -1.78
C LEU A 169 -2.75 6.71 -1.40
#